data_46ed1d46bdcb266fb0a278b4abbab5b0
#
_entry.id   46ed1d46bdcb266fb0a278b4abbab5b0
#
_cell.length_a   1.000
_cell.length_b   1.000
_cell.length_c   1.000
_cell.angle_alpha   90.00
_cell.angle_beta   90.00
_cell.angle_gamma   90.00
#
_symmetry.space_group_name_H-M   'P 1'
#
loop_
_entity.id
_entity.type
_entity.pdbx_description
1 polymer ?
#
loop_
_entity_poly.entity_id
_entity_poly.type
_entity_poly.pdbx_seq_one_letter_code
_entity_poly.pdbx_strand_id
1 'polypeptide(L)'
;SFTNKVKLGTLTTNLNFYPPAVSAAQISLADNISKGRLILGIGSGANNSDKEAVGLLKTEGHELTLESLQIIKKILFNKNFNTHKTKNLFVSVNKTKNSKLGLGYFNRLYKNRKNLEIIMPALGKNSYNVKLCAKNNWSIVISNFCSDELIENHIENYIKFSPLKKTEALKKIKL
;
A
#
# COMPACT_ATOMS: atom_id res chain seq x y z
N SER A 1 -20.17 -12.49 -0.90
CA SER A 1 -19.56 -12.06 0.39
C SER A 1 -20.58 -12.26 1.51
N PHE A 2 -20.22 -13.00 2.54
CA PHE A 2 -21.07 -13.25 3.72
C PHE A 2 -21.15 -12.04 4.67
N THR A 3 -20.38 -10.98 4.42
CA THR A 3 -20.35 -9.77 5.25
C THR A 3 -20.53 -8.52 4.42
N ASN A 4 -21.20 -7.51 5.00
CA ASN A 4 -21.46 -6.21 4.35
C ASN A 4 -20.79 -5.02 5.06
N LYS A 5 -20.30 -5.20 6.29
CA LYS A 5 -19.77 -4.13 7.15
C LYS A 5 -18.28 -4.29 7.46
N VAL A 6 -17.78 -5.52 7.50
CA VAL A 6 -16.38 -5.82 7.87
C VAL A 6 -15.45 -5.31 6.77
N LYS A 7 -14.40 -4.57 7.15
CA LYS A 7 -13.31 -4.21 6.26
C LYS A 7 -12.44 -5.43 5.98
N LEU A 8 -11.87 -5.50 4.80
CA LEU A 8 -11.02 -6.60 4.33
C LEU A 8 -9.63 -6.05 4.04
N GLY A 9 -8.64 -6.56 4.71
CA GLY A 9 -7.25 -6.12 4.56
C GLY A 9 -6.33 -7.22 4.06
N THR A 10 -5.39 -6.86 3.19
CA THR A 10 -4.22 -7.70 2.93
C THR A 10 -3.17 -7.45 4.03
N LEU A 11 -2.39 -8.49 4.36
CA LEU A 11 -1.31 -8.34 5.35
C LEU A 11 -0.18 -9.36 5.08
N THR A 12 0.63 -9.07 4.06
CA THR A 12 0.73 -7.85 3.26
C THR A 12 0.71 -8.18 1.76
N THR A 13 0.51 -7.16 0.93
CA THR A 13 0.78 -7.23 -0.50
C THR A 13 2.16 -6.64 -0.77
N ASN A 14 3.07 -7.43 -1.34
CA ASN A 14 4.42 -6.98 -1.70
C ASN A 14 4.37 -6.29 -3.06
N LEU A 15 4.17 -4.95 -3.06
CA LEU A 15 3.94 -4.18 -4.28
C LEU A 15 5.13 -4.18 -5.26
N ASN A 16 6.32 -4.44 -4.76
CA ASN A 16 7.55 -4.55 -5.56
C ASN A 16 7.69 -5.88 -6.32
N PHE A 17 6.84 -6.87 -6.03
CA PHE A 17 6.88 -8.18 -6.70
C PHE A 17 6.07 -8.21 -8.00
N TYR A 18 5.27 -7.18 -8.26
CA TYR A 18 4.39 -7.11 -9.43
C TYR A 18 4.56 -5.78 -10.17
N PRO A 19 4.35 -5.76 -11.50
CA PRO A 19 4.25 -4.51 -12.23
C PRO A 19 3.16 -3.60 -11.62
N PRO A 20 3.43 -2.30 -11.39
CA PRO A 20 2.48 -1.41 -10.71
C PRO A 20 1.10 -1.32 -11.39
N ALA A 21 1.04 -1.44 -12.71
CA ALA A 21 -0.22 -1.46 -13.46
C ALA A 21 -1.08 -2.68 -13.13
N VAL A 22 -0.46 -3.85 -12.97
CA VAL A 22 -1.14 -5.10 -12.57
C VAL A 22 -1.66 -4.95 -11.14
N SER A 23 -0.82 -4.49 -10.21
CA SER A 23 -1.23 -4.24 -8.83
C SER A 23 -2.39 -3.23 -8.73
N ALA A 24 -2.36 -2.16 -9.52
CA ALA A 24 -3.45 -1.18 -9.56
C ALA A 24 -4.78 -1.82 -10.03
N ALA A 25 -4.74 -2.68 -11.05
CA ALA A 25 -5.92 -3.39 -11.53
C ALA A 25 -6.48 -4.35 -10.47
N GLN A 26 -5.62 -5.12 -9.80
CA GLN A 26 -6.01 -6.04 -8.72
C GLN A 26 -6.61 -5.30 -7.53
N ILE A 27 -5.99 -4.19 -7.10
CA ILE A 27 -6.48 -3.34 -6.01
C ILE A 27 -7.84 -2.76 -6.35
N SER A 28 -8.00 -2.24 -7.58
CA SER A 28 -9.28 -1.71 -8.04
C SER A 28 -10.36 -2.79 -8.06
N LEU A 29 -10.06 -3.98 -8.58
CA LEU A 29 -10.99 -5.11 -8.60
C LEU A 29 -11.42 -5.51 -7.19
N ALA A 30 -10.47 -5.72 -6.28
CA ALA A 30 -10.73 -6.08 -4.89
C ALA A 30 -11.57 -5.03 -4.17
N ASP A 31 -11.31 -3.74 -4.41
CA ASP A 31 -12.06 -2.64 -3.83
C ASP A 31 -13.50 -2.59 -4.35
N ASN A 32 -13.71 -2.81 -5.64
CA ASN A 32 -15.06 -2.85 -6.24
C ASN A 32 -15.87 -4.07 -5.76
N ILE A 33 -15.28 -5.25 -5.72
CA ILE A 33 -15.93 -6.47 -5.20
C ILE A 33 -16.28 -6.31 -3.72
N SER A 34 -15.39 -5.71 -2.93
CA SER A 34 -15.64 -5.46 -1.51
C SER A 34 -16.54 -4.25 -1.25
N LYS A 35 -16.99 -3.53 -2.28
CA LYS A 35 -17.81 -2.31 -2.17
C LYS A 35 -17.14 -1.23 -1.32
N GLY A 36 -15.82 -0.99 -1.55
CA GLY A 36 -15.06 0.05 -0.87
C GLY A 36 -14.58 -0.30 0.54
N ARG A 37 -14.62 -1.58 0.93
CA ARG A 37 -14.17 -2.07 2.25
C ARG A 37 -12.71 -2.51 2.29
N LEU A 38 -11.97 -2.35 1.18
CA LEU A 38 -10.56 -2.74 1.10
C LEU A 38 -9.68 -1.83 1.96
N ILE A 39 -8.82 -2.46 2.76
CA ILE A 39 -7.62 -1.88 3.38
C ILE A 39 -6.41 -2.47 2.66
N LEU A 40 -5.55 -1.64 2.10
CA LEU A 40 -4.34 -2.10 1.44
C LEU A 40 -3.19 -2.24 2.45
N GLY A 41 -2.92 -3.47 2.86
CA GLY A 41 -1.73 -3.78 3.63
C GLY A 41 -0.52 -3.95 2.72
N ILE A 42 0.55 -3.20 2.98
CA ILE A 42 1.74 -3.12 2.12
C ILE A 42 2.94 -3.68 2.84
N GLY A 43 3.68 -4.56 2.17
CA GLY A 43 4.99 -5.06 2.57
C GLY A 43 6.04 -4.86 1.48
N SER A 44 7.30 -4.88 1.87
CA SER A 44 8.45 -4.84 0.95
C SER A 44 9.06 -6.22 0.66
N GLY A 45 8.43 -7.29 1.18
CA GLY A 45 8.98 -8.64 1.10
C GLY A 45 10.18 -8.83 2.04
N ALA A 46 9.94 -9.40 3.22
CA ALA A 46 11.01 -9.66 4.19
C ALA A 46 11.76 -10.98 3.89
N ASN A 47 11.08 -11.92 3.24
CA ASN A 47 11.62 -13.24 2.97
C ASN A 47 12.53 -13.24 1.74
N ASN A 48 13.80 -13.65 1.92
CA ASN A 48 14.76 -13.68 0.84
C ASN A 48 14.44 -14.74 -0.23
N SER A 49 13.82 -15.86 0.13
CA SER A 49 13.43 -16.87 -0.86
C SER A 49 12.34 -16.34 -1.81
N ASP A 50 11.41 -15.54 -1.30
CA ASP A 50 10.38 -14.92 -2.15
C ASP A 50 11.01 -13.87 -3.08
N LYS A 51 11.98 -13.09 -2.58
CA LYS A 51 12.74 -12.14 -3.40
C LYS A 51 13.55 -12.83 -4.48
N GLU A 52 14.17 -13.95 -4.16
CA GLU A 52 14.93 -14.75 -5.11
C GLU A 52 14.04 -15.28 -6.22
N ALA A 53 12.88 -15.84 -5.87
CA ALA A 53 11.92 -16.39 -6.81
C ALA A 53 11.42 -15.37 -7.85
N VAL A 54 11.39 -14.07 -7.49
CA VAL A 54 10.98 -12.98 -8.40
C VAL A 54 12.16 -12.15 -8.93
N GLY A 55 13.41 -12.60 -8.72
CA GLY A 55 14.62 -11.92 -9.22
C GLY A 55 14.97 -10.61 -8.51
N LEU A 56 14.48 -10.38 -7.31
CA LEU A 56 14.67 -9.14 -6.54
C LEU A 56 15.61 -9.26 -5.32
N LEU A 57 16.37 -10.35 -5.21
CA LEU A 57 17.22 -10.61 -4.04
C LEU A 57 18.21 -9.48 -3.73
N LYS A 58 18.75 -8.82 -4.75
CA LYS A 58 19.72 -7.72 -4.63
C LYS A 58 19.07 -6.33 -4.71
N THR A 59 17.76 -6.23 -4.67
CA THR A 59 17.03 -4.96 -4.85
C THR A 59 16.65 -4.37 -3.50
N GLU A 60 16.76 -3.04 -3.37
CA GLU A 60 16.22 -2.28 -2.24
C GLU A 60 14.68 -2.32 -2.24
N GLY A 61 14.14 -3.40 -1.67
CA GLY A 61 12.72 -3.71 -1.73
C GLY A 61 11.81 -2.61 -1.18
N HIS A 62 12.31 -1.86 -0.18
CA HIS A 62 11.54 -0.77 0.43
C HIS A 62 11.35 0.41 -0.53
N GLU A 63 12.44 0.88 -1.17
CA GLU A 63 12.39 1.97 -2.15
C GLU A 63 11.47 1.59 -3.32
N LEU A 64 11.66 0.41 -3.88
CA LEU A 64 10.84 -0.09 -4.99
C LEU A 64 9.36 -0.22 -4.63
N THR A 65 9.04 -0.61 -3.38
CA THR A 65 7.66 -0.65 -2.88
C THR A 65 7.01 0.73 -2.85
N LEU A 66 7.74 1.75 -2.40
CA LEU A 66 7.23 3.13 -2.36
C LEU A 66 7.05 3.71 -3.76
N GLU A 67 7.96 3.44 -4.68
CA GLU A 67 7.82 3.82 -6.08
C GLU A 67 6.61 3.15 -6.73
N SER A 68 6.43 1.85 -6.50
CA SER A 68 5.25 1.12 -6.95
C SER A 68 3.97 1.74 -6.42
N LEU A 69 3.91 2.05 -5.12
CA LEU A 69 2.76 2.70 -4.51
C LEU A 69 2.47 4.08 -5.12
N GLN A 70 3.51 4.85 -5.43
CA GLN A 70 3.37 6.16 -6.07
C GLN A 70 2.69 6.01 -7.44
N ILE A 71 3.14 5.07 -8.27
CA ILE A 71 2.55 4.80 -9.59
C ILE A 71 1.11 4.29 -9.44
N ILE A 72 0.88 3.33 -8.56
CA ILE A 72 -0.45 2.77 -8.29
C ILE A 72 -1.44 3.87 -7.89
N LYS A 73 -1.06 4.77 -6.99
CA LYS A 73 -1.90 5.92 -6.62
C LYS A 73 -2.20 6.84 -7.82
N LYS A 74 -1.20 7.10 -8.66
CA LYS A 74 -1.41 7.87 -9.90
C LYS A 74 -2.43 7.20 -10.83
N ILE A 75 -2.35 5.88 -11.00
CA ILE A 75 -3.30 5.11 -11.82
C ILE A 75 -4.70 5.15 -11.21
N LEU A 76 -4.84 4.84 -9.92
CA LEU A 76 -6.15 4.71 -9.25
C LEU A 76 -6.89 6.04 -9.10
N PHE A 77 -6.17 7.15 -8.92
CA PHE A 77 -6.79 8.44 -8.62
C PHE A 77 -6.80 9.43 -9.81
N ASN A 78 -6.03 9.16 -10.88
CA ASN A 78 -6.04 9.99 -12.08
C ASN A 78 -6.81 9.32 -13.21
N LYS A 79 -7.99 9.87 -13.56
CA LYS A 79 -8.84 9.37 -14.65
C LYS A 79 -8.10 9.33 -16.01
N ASN A 80 -7.18 10.26 -16.21
CA ASN A 80 -6.46 10.44 -17.48
C ASN A 80 -5.00 9.99 -17.36
N PHE A 81 -4.73 8.94 -16.58
CA PHE A 81 -3.37 8.38 -16.50
C PHE A 81 -2.87 8.01 -17.89
N ASN A 82 -1.68 8.47 -18.22
CA ASN A 82 -1.02 8.17 -19.48
C ASN A 82 0.35 7.53 -19.24
N THR A 83 1.19 8.20 -18.46
CA THR A 83 2.53 7.73 -18.15
C THR A 83 3.00 8.25 -16.80
N HIS A 84 3.85 7.48 -16.14
CA HIS A 84 4.60 7.92 -14.97
C HIS A 84 5.93 7.18 -14.90
N LYS A 85 6.97 7.92 -14.52
CA LYS A 85 8.32 7.41 -14.28
C LYS A 85 8.76 7.77 -12.86
N THR A 86 9.39 6.82 -12.21
CA THR A 86 10.15 7.01 -10.97
C THR A 86 11.63 6.73 -11.24
N LYS A 87 12.45 6.59 -10.22
CA LYS A 87 13.87 6.25 -10.38
C LYS A 87 14.05 4.89 -11.07
N ASN A 88 13.31 3.87 -10.61
CA ASN A 88 13.49 2.49 -11.03
C ASN A 88 12.33 1.95 -11.88
N LEU A 89 11.18 2.60 -11.91
CA LEU A 89 9.98 2.10 -12.56
C LEU A 89 9.42 3.06 -13.61
N PHE A 90 8.85 2.47 -14.67
CA PHE A 90 8.18 3.21 -15.72
C PHE A 90 6.91 2.50 -16.16
N VAL A 91 5.79 3.22 -16.21
CA VAL A 91 4.51 2.72 -16.72
C VAL A 91 3.96 3.70 -17.74
N SER A 92 3.55 3.21 -18.91
CA SER A 92 2.95 4.01 -19.98
C SER A 92 1.84 3.25 -20.69
N VAL A 93 0.78 3.95 -21.04
CA VAL A 93 -0.32 3.46 -21.87
C VAL A 93 -0.57 4.36 -23.11
N ASN A 94 0.30 5.34 -23.34
CA ASN A 94 0.11 6.37 -24.37
C ASN A 94 -0.06 5.83 -25.79
N LYS A 95 0.79 4.84 -26.15
CA LYS A 95 0.83 4.32 -27.51
C LYS A 95 -0.33 3.38 -27.85
N THR A 96 -0.95 2.77 -26.86
CA THR A 96 -1.97 1.73 -27.01
C THR A 96 -3.36 2.18 -26.60
N LYS A 97 -3.50 3.44 -26.16
CA LYS A 97 -4.75 3.97 -25.66
C LYS A 97 -5.77 4.13 -26.79
N ASN A 98 -6.93 3.51 -26.63
CA ASN A 98 -8.03 3.59 -27.58
C ASN A 98 -9.35 3.73 -26.81
N SER A 99 -9.96 4.92 -26.90
CA SER A 99 -11.20 5.22 -26.15
C SER A 99 -12.41 4.44 -26.66
N LYS A 100 -12.48 4.15 -27.96
CA LYS A 100 -13.61 3.40 -28.54
C LYS A 100 -13.62 1.95 -28.07
N LEU A 101 -12.45 1.38 -27.85
CA LEU A 101 -12.30 -0.01 -27.39
C LEU A 101 -12.07 -0.12 -25.88
N GLY A 102 -12.01 1.00 -25.15
CA GLY A 102 -11.70 1.00 -23.73
C GLY A 102 -10.27 0.59 -23.37
N LEU A 103 -9.36 0.53 -24.35
CA LEU A 103 -7.97 0.11 -24.14
C LEU A 103 -7.12 1.22 -23.51
N GLY A 104 -6.21 0.86 -22.62
CA GLY A 104 -5.32 1.79 -21.93
C GLY A 104 -5.99 2.60 -20.82
N TYR A 105 -7.14 2.17 -20.36
CA TYR A 105 -7.86 2.75 -19.22
C TYR A 105 -7.84 1.78 -18.03
N PHE A 106 -7.75 2.35 -16.83
CA PHE A 106 -7.78 1.58 -15.58
C PHE A 106 -9.11 1.77 -14.86
N ASN A 107 -9.62 0.71 -14.27
CA ASN A 107 -10.79 0.79 -13.41
C ASN A 107 -10.50 1.66 -12.18
N ARG A 108 -11.51 2.41 -11.77
CA ARG A 108 -11.45 3.26 -10.58
C ARG A 108 -11.83 2.46 -9.34
N LEU A 109 -11.45 2.97 -8.18
CA LEU A 109 -11.94 2.47 -6.91
C LEU A 109 -13.46 2.61 -6.81
N TYR A 110 -14.06 1.79 -5.97
CA TYR A 110 -15.51 1.77 -5.76
C TYR A 110 -16.09 3.17 -5.53
N LYS A 111 -17.16 3.50 -6.27
CA LYS A 111 -17.79 4.84 -6.27
C LYS A 111 -16.79 6.00 -6.44
N ASN A 112 -15.70 5.78 -7.15
CA ASN A 112 -14.64 6.78 -7.39
C ASN A 112 -14.08 7.41 -6.10
N ARG A 113 -14.02 6.67 -5.01
CA ARG A 113 -13.45 7.18 -3.75
C ARG A 113 -12.04 7.71 -3.97
N LYS A 114 -11.70 8.80 -3.27
CA LYS A 114 -10.46 9.54 -3.49
C LYS A 114 -9.31 9.11 -2.57
N ASN A 115 -9.54 8.17 -1.68
CA ASN A 115 -8.54 7.65 -0.77
C ASN A 115 -8.63 6.14 -0.65
N LEU A 116 -7.51 5.53 -0.33
CA LEU A 116 -7.37 4.12 -0.02
C LEU A 116 -6.74 4.04 1.37
N GLU A 117 -7.38 3.28 2.26
CA GLU A 117 -6.80 3.04 3.59
C GLU A 117 -5.58 2.14 3.43
N ILE A 118 -4.44 2.60 3.96
CA ILE A 118 -3.16 1.90 3.87
C ILE A 118 -2.73 1.50 5.28
N ILE A 119 -2.19 0.28 5.39
CA ILE A 119 -1.59 -0.24 6.62
C ILE A 119 -0.25 -0.91 6.30
N MET A 120 0.74 -0.75 7.17
CA MET A 120 2.04 -1.41 7.04
C MET A 120 2.44 -2.12 8.33
N PRO A 121 3.17 -3.24 8.26
CA PRO A 121 3.65 -3.93 9.45
C PRO A 121 4.78 -3.13 10.12
N ALA A 122 4.82 -3.18 11.46
CA ALA A 122 5.91 -2.69 12.30
C ALA A 122 6.48 -3.88 13.08
N LEU A 123 7.65 -4.37 12.68
CA LEU A 123 8.20 -5.62 13.20
C LEU A 123 9.51 -5.45 13.97
N GLY A 124 10.40 -4.57 13.52
CA GLY A 124 11.74 -4.42 14.08
C GLY A 124 11.92 -3.15 14.90
N LYS A 125 12.90 -3.17 15.78
CA LYS A 125 13.36 -1.97 16.51
C LYS A 125 13.71 -0.89 15.47
N ASN A 126 13.28 0.33 15.63
CA ASN A 126 13.46 1.43 14.67
C ASN A 126 12.77 1.21 13.30
N SER A 127 11.62 0.57 13.30
CA SER A 127 10.87 0.33 12.07
C SER A 127 10.63 1.63 11.28
N TYR A 128 11.20 1.69 10.06
CA TYR A 128 10.97 2.80 9.13
C TYR A 128 9.49 3.00 8.82
N ASN A 129 8.72 1.91 8.78
CA ASN A 129 7.29 1.94 8.49
C ASN A 129 6.51 2.74 9.53
N VAL A 130 6.89 2.72 10.80
CA VAL A 130 6.24 3.50 11.86
C VAL A 130 6.28 5.00 11.54
N LYS A 131 7.48 5.51 11.25
CA LYS A 131 7.68 6.92 10.92
C LYS A 131 6.99 7.31 9.60
N LEU A 132 7.08 6.44 8.60
CA LEU A 132 6.45 6.65 7.30
C LEU A 132 4.93 6.71 7.43
N CYS A 133 4.32 5.74 8.10
CA CYS A 133 2.88 5.68 8.31
C CYS A 133 2.36 6.85 9.14
N ALA A 134 3.05 7.20 10.21
CA ALA A 134 2.70 8.35 11.03
C ALA A 134 2.63 9.65 10.21
N LYS A 135 3.68 9.94 9.43
CA LYS A 135 3.74 11.14 8.58
C LYS A 135 2.66 11.19 7.49
N ASN A 136 2.25 10.03 6.99
CA ASN A 136 1.27 9.92 5.90
C ASN A 136 -0.16 9.62 6.37
N ASN A 137 -0.41 9.59 7.66
CA ASN A 137 -1.72 9.26 8.22
C ASN A 137 -2.20 7.84 7.89
N TRP A 138 -1.27 6.92 7.62
CA TRP A 138 -1.55 5.51 7.39
C TRP A 138 -1.58 4.75 8.71
N SER A 139 -2.17 3.58 8.71
CA SER A 139 -2.18 2.71 9.89
C SER A 139 -0.89 1.87 9.96
N ILE A 140 -0.53 1.47 11.16
CA ILE A 140 0.45 0.40 11.39
C ILE A 140 -0.24 -0.80 12.02
N VAL A 141 0.31 -1.98 11.77
CA VAL A 141 0.01 -3.19 12.52
C VAL A 141 1.28 -3.68 13.20
N ILE A 142 1.22 -3.82 14.51
CA ILE A 142 2.33 -4.33 15.32
C ILE A 142 2.06 -5.82 15.52
N SER A 143 3.08 -6.64 15.31
CA SER A 143 2.92 -8.08 15.44
C SER A 143 2.84 -8.51 16.91
N ASN A 144 2.05 -9.54 17.18
CA ASN A 144 1.88 -10.16 18.48
C ASN A 144 3.13 -10.86 19.03
N PHE A 145 4.16 -11.06 18.21
CA PHE A 145 5.46 -11.59 18.66
C PHE A 145 6.49 -10.49 19.03
N CYS A 146 6.10 -9.23 18.94
CA CYS A 146 6.92 -8.14 19.50
C CYS A 146 6.86 -8.16 21.03
N SER A 147 7.99 -7.83 21.68
CA SER A 147 7.99 -7.62 23.13
C SER A 147 7.19 -6.37 23.51
N ASP A 148 6.71 -6.30 24.74
CA ASP A 148 5.95 -5.16 25.25
C ASP A 148 6.73 -3.85 25.10
N GLU A 149 8.04 -3.85 25.40
CA GLU A 149 8.92 -2.71 25.20
C GLU A 149 8.95 -2.25 23.73
N LEU A 150 8.96 -3.18 22.79
CA LEU A 150 8.96 -2.86 21.36
C LEU A 150 7.61 -2.31 20.91
N ILE A 151 6.51 -2.84 21.44
CA ILE A 151 5.16 -2.34 21.19
C ILE A 151 5.04 -0.90 21.68
N GLU A 152 5.44 -0.61 22.91
CA GLU A 152 5.44 0.73 23.50
C GLU A 152 6.29 1.70 22.66
N ASN A 153 7.49 1.31 22.28
CA ASN A 153 8.38 2.11 21.42
C ASN A 153 7.71 2.45 20.07
N HIS A 154 7.02 1.49 19.44
CA HIS A 154 6.30 1.75 18.19
C HIS A 154 5.14 2.73 18.38
N ILE A 155 4.38 2.61 19.47
CA ILE A 155 3.27 3.50 19.80
C ILE A 155 3.79 4.93 20.02
N GLU A 156 4.82 5.11 20.84
CA GLU A 156 5.44 6.40 21.11
C GLU A 156 5.98 7.06 19.85
N ASN A 157 6.74 6.30 19.05
CA ASN A 157 7.26 6.81 17.77
C ASN A 157 6.17 7.19 16.79
N TYR A 158 5.09 6.40 16.70
CA TYR A 158 3.97 6.76 15.83
C TYR A 158 3.33 8.08 16.28
N ILE A 159 3.05 8.24 17.57
CA ILE A 159 2.48 9.48 18.13
C ILE A 159 3.43 10.68 17.90
N LYS A 160 4.73 10.50 18.15
CA LYS A 160 5.76 11.54 17.99
C LYS A 160 5.83 12.09 16.56
N PHE A 161 5.72 11.23 15.55
CA PHE A 161 5.84 11.62 14.14
C PHE A 161 4.51 11.91 13.45
N SER A 162 3.39 11.64 14.10
CA SER A 162 2.06 11.87 13.53
C SER A 162 1.65 13.35 13.64
N PRO A 163 1.07 13.94 12.58
CA PRO A 163 0.46 15.27 12.67
C PRO A 163 -0.89 15.27 13.39
N LEU A 164 -1.41 14.11 13.75
CA LEU A 164 -2.70 13.95 14.43
C LEU A 164 -2.59 14.20 15.93
N LYS A 165 -3.72 14.54 16.56
CA LYS A 165 -3.82 14.49 18.03
C LYS A 165 -3.61 13.05 18.52
N LYS A 166 -3.07 12.88 19.73
CA LYS A 166 -2.75 11.58 20.33
C LYS A 166 -3.89 10.57 20.21
N THR A 167 -5.12 10.98 20.52
CA THR A 167 -6.31 10.13 20.46
C THR A 167 -6.63 9.62 19.06
N GLU A 168 -6.40 10.42 18.02
CA GLU A 168 -6.59 10.02 16.62
C GLU A 168 -5.42 9.17 16.11
N ALA A 169 -4.20 9.48 16.54
CA ALA A 169 -3.01 8.70 16.23
C ALA A 169 -3.14 7.25 16.75
N LEU A 170 -3.62 7.07 17.97
CA LEU A 170 -3.85 5.75 18.57
C LEU A 170 -4.83 4.90 17.76
N LYS A 171 -5.86 5.48 17.13
CA LYS A 171 -6.79 4.74 16.27
C LYS A 171 -6.14 4.14 15.02
N LYS A 172 -4.97 4.62 14.64
CA LYS A 172 -4.20 4.14 13.48
C LYS A 172 -3.28 2.96 13.81
N ILE A 173 -3.10 2.66 15.08
CA ILE A 173 -2.26 1.57 15.55
C ILE A 173 -3.13 0.34 15.77
N LYS A 174 -2.73 -0.78 15.21
CA LYS A 174 -3.39 -2.09 15.33
C LYS A 174 -2.42 -3.08 15.99
N LEU A 175 -2.94 -3.89 16.88
CA LEU A 175 -2.25 -5.01 17.52
C LEU A 175 -2.81 -6.32 17.00
#